data_44d62546f3a4aff2b7d77afa3e9e7b17
#
_entry.id   44d62546f3a4aff2b7d77afa3e9e7b17
#
_cell.length_a   1.000
_cell.length_b   1.000
_cell.length_c   1.000
_cell.angle_alpha   90.00
_cell.angle_beta   90.00
_cell.angle_gamma   90.00
#
_symmetry.space_group_name_H-M   'P 1'
#
loop_
_entity.id
_entity.type
_entity.pdbx_description
1 polymer ?
#
loop_
_entity_poly.entity_id
_entity_poly.type
_entity_poly.pdbx_seq_one_letter_code
_entity_poly.pdbx_strand_id
1 'polypeptide(L)'
;VSVTLGFLLARAGVPTAIIGALIALSVWPQTWKMLWAPLVDTVGNPKLWYGLGTSLVGGTILLMSVLPMTRAEVPVFSTLIVISSVASTLVSMSTEIFMANQTPPELRGRASGWSQAGNLGGTGIGGGIGLLLAEHIPHAWVSGAVLGAICFACWAGVLFLPRLVRTAKAPSYLGELKGVALDVWAVARSRLGYLALVIMVLPIASGAVPWSAVAHEWHASGDLVALVNGVGGGIASMVGAMLAGWVCDRMDPKRAYCGFGILVGLAAAGMILMPRTPAVFTGFVLLYMAMVGMGYTGYAAIVLQAIGKKSAATNWNLMAALSNIPIAVMSTFDGWVHDKYGTNAMLLGELALPAITIVLFGLLVVTTRRRARVS
;
A
#
# COMPACT_ATOMS: atom_id res chain seq x y z
N VAL A 1 -9.03 -11.06 3.02
CA VAL A 1 -9.75 -11.87 2.02
C VAL A 1 -8.77 -12.78 1.27
N SER A 2 -7.72 -12.26 0.64
CA SER A 2 -6.82 -13.06 -0.22
C SER A 2 -6.12 -14.21 0.52
N VAL A 3 -5.65 -14.02 1.74
CA VAL A 3 -4.93 -15.05 2.52
C VAL A 3 -5.89 -16.12 3.01
N THR A 4 -6.87 -15.75 3.83
CA THR A 4 -7.78 -16.70 4.47
C THR A 4 -8.67 -17.45 3.48
N LEU A 5 -9.31 -16.71 2.54
CA LEU A 5 -10.17 -17.31 1.52
C LEU A 5 -9.38 -18.23 0.58
N GLY A 6 -8.18 -17.79 0.15
CA GLY A 6 -7.30 -18.59 -0.68
C GLY A 6 -6.92 -19.91 -0.01
N PHE A 7 -6.58 -19.88 1.28
CA PHE A 7 -6.29 -21.09 2.07
C PHE A 7 -7.50 -22.04 2.17
N LEU A 8 -8.67 -21.51 2.52
CA LEU A 8 -9.90 -22.31 2.65
C LEU A 8 -10.32 -22.97 1.32
N LEU A 9 -10.24 -22.24 0.22
CA LEU A 9 -10.53 -22.77 -1.12
C LEU A 9 -9.51 -23.82 -1.57
N ALA A 10 -8.22 -23.62 -1.26
CA ALA A 10 -7.18 -24.63 -1.54
C ALA A 10 -7.42 -25.92 -0.75
N ARG A 11 -7.76 -25.81 0.54
CA ARG A 11 -8.13 -26.96 1.39
C ARG A 11 -9.38 -27.68 0.89
N ALA A 12 -10.30 -26.97 0.27
CA ALA A 12 -11.49 -27.53 -0.37
C ALA A 12 -11.24 -28.11 -1.78
N GLY A 13 -9.99 -28.14 -2.25
CA GLY A 13 -9.61 -28.73 -3.55
C GLY A 13 -9.92 -27.85 -4.76
N VAL A 14 -10.16 -26.55 -4.56
CA VAL A 14 -10.34 -25.62 -5.69
C VAL A 14 -8.99 -25.41 -6.41
N PRO A 15 -8.96 -25.50 -7.75
CA PRO A 15 -7.71 -25.35 -8.51
C PRO A 15 -6.98 -24.03 -8.23
N THR A 16 -5.67 -24.08 -8.08
CA THR A 16 -4.81 -22.91 -7.75
C THR A 16 -4.96 -21.77 -8.77
N ALA A 17 -5.20 -22.10 -10.05
CA ALA A 17 -5.45 -21.10 -11.10
C ALA A 17 -6.72 -20.27 -10.82
N ILE A 18 -7.79 -20.89 -10.29
CA ILE A 18 -9.02 -20.20 -9.90
C ILE A 18 -8.78 -19.31 -8.68
N ILE A 19 -8.05 -19.82 -7.69
CA ILE A 19 -7.69 -19.05 -6.49
C ILE A 19 -6.85 -17.83 -6.89
N GLY A 20 -5.86 -18.02 -7.78
CA GLY A 20 -5.04 -16.93 -8.31
C GLY A 20 -5.88 -15.87 -9.04
N ALA A 21 -6.86 -16.29 -9.84
CA ALA A 21 -7.79 -15.37 -10.50
C ALA A 21 -8.65 -14.57 -9.51
N LEU A 22 -9.14 -15.19 -8.43
CA LEU A 22 -9.89 -14.52 -7.36
C LEU A 22 -9.03 -13.49 -6.61
N ILE A 23 -7.76 -13.81 -6.35
CA ILE A 23 -6.82 -12.88 -5.74
C ILE A 23 -6.56 -11.69 -6.67
N ALA A 24 -6.31 -11.93 -7.96
CA ALA A 24 -6.14 -10.88 -8.95
C ALA A 24 -7.38 -9.97 -9.03
N LEU A 25 -8.57 -10.56 -8.99
CA LEU A 25 -9.84 -9.83 -8.99
C LEU A 25 -9.99 -8.92 -7.77
N SER A 26 -9.42 -9.28 -6.62
CA SER A 26 -9.44 -8.44 -5.41
C SER A 26 -8.59 -7.16 -5.54
N VAL A 27 -7.57 -7.19 -6.39
CA VAL A 27 -6.67 -6.05 -6.61
C VAL A 27 -7.15 -5.13 -7.74
N TRP A 28 -7.92 -5.69 -8.67
CA TRP A 28 -8.33 -4.97 -9.89
C TRP A 28 -9.08 -3.65 -9.63
N PRO A 29 -10.06 -3.53 -8.70
CA PRO A 29 -10.70 -2.25 -8.39
C PRO A 29 -9.73 -1.20 -7.82
N GLN A 30 -8.68 -1.60 -7.13
CA GLN A 30 -7.66 -0.68 -6.61
C GLN A 30 -6.90 0.06 -7.73
N THR A 31 -6.80 -0.54 -8.90
CA THR A 31 -6.14 0.07 -10.07
C THR A 31 -7.00 1.16 -10.70
N TRP A 32 -8.34 0.99 -10.67
CA TRP A 32 -9.29 1.88 -11.32
C TRP A 32 -9.96 2.87 -10.35
N LYS A 33 -9.65 2.79 -9.07
CA LYS A 33 -10.30 3.60 -8.03
C LYS A 33 -10.29 5.11 -8.31
N MET A 34 -9.31 5.61 -9.05
CA MET A 34 -9.27 7.02 -9.47
C MET A 34 -10.50 7.44 -10.29
N LEU A 35 -11.19 6.50 -10.96
CA LEU A 35 -12.37 6.82 -11.76
C LEU A 35 -13.58 7.20 -10.92
N TRP A 36 -13.75 6.65 -9.72
CA TRP A 36 -14.86 7.00 -8.82
C TRP A 36 -14.45 7.85 -7.61
N ALA A 37 -13.16 8.15 -7.47
CA ALA A 37 -12.69 9.07 -6.44
C ALA A 37 -13.39 10.45 -6.47
N PRO A 38 -13.65 11.06 -7.65
CA PRO A 38 -14.42 12.31 -7.72
C PRO A 38 -15.82 12.21 -7.12
N LEU A 39 -16.45 11.02 -7.18
CA LEU A 39 -17.75 10.79 -6.55
C LEU A 39 -17.67 10.97 -5.03
N VAL A 40 -16.63 10.39 -4.41
CA VAL A 40 -16.41 10.49 -2.96
C VAL A 40 -16.03 11.93 -2.55
N ASP A 41 -15.28 12.63 -3.41
CA ASP A 41 -14.94 14.05 -3.19
C ASP A 41 -16.13 14.98 -3.31
N THR A 42 -17.11 14.69 -4.19
CA THR A 42 -18.21 15.61 -4.52
C THR A 42 -19.53 15.29 -3.83
N VAL A 43 -19.83 14.01 -3.61
CA VAL A 43 -21.14 13.55 -3.12
C VAL A 43 -21.07 13.11 -1.67
N GLY A 44 -22.01 13.58 -0.87
CA GLY A 44 -22.23 13.12 0.50
C GLY A 44 -21.14 13.58 1.49
N ASN A 45 -21.04 12.87 2.60
CA ASN A 45 -20.07 13.12 3.68
C ASN A 45 -19.04 11.98 3.70
N PRO A 46 -17.75 12.25 3.81
CA PRO A 46 -16.73 11.21 3.92
C PRO A 46 -16.99 10.17 5.03
N LYS A 47 -17.62 10.59 6.16
CA LYS A 47 -18.05 9.65 7.21
C LYS A 47 -19.06 8.61 6.73
N LEU A 48 -20.01 9.01 5.88
CA LEU A 48 -21.00 8.08 5.31
C LEU A 48 -20.34 7.10 4.34
N TRP A 49 -19.42 7.58 3.49
CA TRP A 49 -18.66 6.72 2.59
C TRP A 49 -17.79 5.72 3.35
N TYR A 50 -17.16 6.17 4.44
CA TYR A 50 -16.38 5.31 5.32
C TYR A 50 -17.26 4.23 5.97
N GLY A 51 -18.39 4.64 6.56
CA GLY A 51 -19.34 3.70 7.18
C GLY A 51 -19.95 2.71 6.19
N LEU A 52 -20.34 3.16 5.00
CA LEU A 52 -20.82 2.29 3.92
C LEU A 52 -19.73 1.30 3.51
N GLY A 53 -18.51 1.79 3.30
CA GLY A 53 -17.37 0.97 2.92
C GLY A 53 -17.05 -0.12 3.95
N THR A 54 -16.90 0.25 5.24
CA THR A 54 -16.62 -0.72 6.30
C THR A 54 -17.76 -1.73 6.49
N SER A 55 -19.01 -1.30 6.35
CA SER A 55 -20.18 -2.18 6.44
C SER A 55 -20.24 -3.18 5.30
N LEU A 56 -20.00 -2.74 4.07
CA LEU A 56 -19.95 -3.63 2.90
C LEU A 56 -18.78 -4.60 2.97
N VAL A 57 -17.58 -4.15 3.39
CA VAL A 57 -16.42 -5.04 3.58
C VAL A 57 -16.72 -6.08 4.65
N GLY A 58 -17.20 -5.67 5.83
CA GLY A 58 -17.53 -6.59 6.91
C GLY A 58 -18.64 -7.58 6.53
N GLY A 59 -19.70 -7.09 5.88
CA GLY A 59 -20.82 -7.91 5.42
C GLY A 59 -20.40 -8.93 4.35
N THR A 60 -19.59 -8.53 3.37
CA THR A 60 -19.10 -9.44 2.33
C THR A 60 -18.13 -10.49 2.88
N ILE A 61 -17.28 -10.14 3.86
CA ILE A 61 -16.41 -11.12 4.55
C ILE A 61 -17.25 -12.15 5.29
N LEU A 62 -18.27 -11.70 6.02
CA LEU A 62 -19.20 -12.60 6.73
C LEU A 62 -19.95 -13.51 5.74
N LEU A 63 -20.51 -12.96 4.66
CA LEU A 63 -21.21 -13.75 3.65
C LEU A 63 -20.30 -14.80 3.02
N MET A 64 -19.06 -14.43 2.62
CA MET A 64 -18.09 -15.38 2.06
C MET A 64 -17.76 -16.51 3.05
N SER A 65 -17.77 -16.26 4.37
CA SER A 65 -17.44 -17.27 5.37
C SER A 65 -18.58 -18.26 5.66
N VAL A 66 -19.82 -17.92 5.32
CA VAL A 66 -21.00 -18.78 5.47
C VAL A 66 -21.22 -19.67 4.24
N LEU A 67 -20.74 -19.25 3.08
CA LEU A 67 -20.90 -19.99 1.82
C LEU A 67 -20.06 -21.28 1.81
N PRO A 68 -20.54 -22.36 1.18
CA PRO A 68 -19.76 -23.57 0.98
C PRO A 68 -18.50 -23.28 0.14
N MET A 69 -17.34 -23.77 0.58
CA MET A 69 -16.08 -23.58 -0.12
C MET A 69 -15.97 -24.55 -1.31
N THR A 70 -16.83 -24.40 -2.32
CA THR A 70 -16.91 -25.30 -3.48
C THR A 70 -16.64 -24.53 -4.77
N ARG A 71 -16.27 -25.27 -5.82
CA ARG A 71 -16.08 -24.70 -7.17
C ARG A 71 -17.36 -24.08 -7.72
N ALA A 72 -18.53 -24.59 -7.35
CA ALA A 72 -19.82 -24.07 -7.81
C ALA A 72 -20.07 -22.63 -7.32
N GLU A 73 -19.54 -22.27 -6.16
CA GLU A 73 -19.73 -20.94 -5.55
C GLU A 73 -18.70 -19.89 -6.03
N VAL A 74 -17.76 -20.25 -6.92
CA VAL A 74 -16.74 -19.32 -7.43
C VAL A 74 -17.34 -18.04 -8.05
N PRO A 75 -18.44 -18.07 -8.81
CA PRO A 75 -19.05 -16.85 -9.33
C PRO A 75 -19.58 -15.93 -8.22
N VAL A 76 -20.13 -16.50 -7.14
CA VAL A 76 -20.62 -15.75 -5.97
C VAL A 76 -19.42 -15.14 -5.23
N PHE A 77 -18.36 -15.91 -4.97
CA PHE A 77 -17.12 -15.40 -4.40
C PHE A 77 -16.52 -14.27 -5.24
N SER A 78 -16.51 -14.41 -6.56
CA SER A 78 -16.02 -13.36 -7.47
C SER A 78 -16.78 -12.05 -7.29
N THR A 79 -18.11 -12.12 -7.24
CA THR A 79 -18.97 -10.96 -7.04
C THR A 79 -18.74 -10.31 -5.67
N LEU A 80 -18.70 -11.10 -4.59
CA LEU A 80 -18.46 -10.60 -3.24
C LEU A 80 -17.08 -9.99 -3.08
N ILE A 81 -16.06 -10.57 -3.72
CA ILE A 81 -14.69 -10.03 -3.74
C ILE A 81 -14.65 -8.66 -4.42
N VAL A 82 -15.31 -8.51 -5.57
CA VAL A 82 -15.37 -7.21 -6.27
C VAL A 82 -16.08 -6.16 -5.41
N ILE A 83 -17.23 -6.50 -4.84
CA ILE A 83 -17.97 -5.60 -3.93
C ILE A 83 -17.09 -5.21 -2.74
N SER A 84 -16.45 -6.17 -2.08
CA SER A 84 -15.54 -5.94 -0.96
C SER A 84 -14.36 -5.04 -1.35
N SER A 85 -13.77 -5.27 -2.52
CA SER A 85 -12.63 -4.50 -3.01
C SER A 85 -13.03 -3.06 -3.37
N VAL A 86 -14.16 -2.85 -4.05
CA VAL A 86 -14.70 -1.51 -4.31
C VAL A 86 -15.02 -0.80 -3.00
N ALA A 87 -15.67 -1.49 -2.06
CA ALA A 87 -16.01 -0.93 -0.75
C ALA A 87 -14.75 -0.52 0.05
N SER A 88 -13.67 -1.30 -0.02
CA SER A 88 -12.40 -0.96 0.64
C SER A 88 -11.77 0.32 0.07
N THR A 89 -11.98 0.60 -1.23
CA THR A 89 -11.52 1.88 -1.82
C THR A 89 -12.27 3.07 -1.25
N LEU A 90 -13.57 2.94 -0.92
CA LEU A 90 -14.34 4.01 -0.30
C LEU A 90 -13.82 4.33 1.11
N VAL A 91 -13.38 3.31 1.85
CA VAL A 91 -12.73 3.48 3.16
C VAL A 91 -11.43 4.26 3.02
N SER A 92 -10.54 3.86 2.08
CA SER A 92 -9.26 4.53 1.88
C SER A 92 -9.44 5.98 1.44
N MET A 93 -10.32 6.25 0.45
CA MET A 93 -10.63 7.59 -0.04
C MET A 93 -11.15 8.50 1.07
N SER A 94 -12.04 7.98 1.92
CA SER A 94 -12.55 8.74 3.07
C SER A 94 -11.43 9.11 4.05
N THR A 95 -10.53 8.17 4.34
CA THR A 95 -9.36 8.40 5.18
C THR A 95 -8.42 9.46 4.58
N GLU A 96 -8.17 9.37 3.28
CA GLU A 96 -7.35 10.33 2.52
C GLU A 96 -7.92 11.75 2.60
N ILE A 97 -9.27 11.90 2.47
CA ILE A 97 -9.95 13.19 2.63
C ILE A 97 -9.78 13.74 4.06
N PHE A 98 -9.95 12.89 5.09
CA PHE A 98 -9.75 13.33 6.48
C PHE A 98 -8.29 13.74 6.71
N MET A 99 -7.31 12.95 6.26
CA MET A 99 -5.90 13.27 6.38
C MET A 99 -5.56 14.61 5.72
N ALA A 100 -6.01 14.83 4.50
CA ALA A 100 -5.72 16.06 3.76
C ALA A 100 -6.34 17.31 4.40
N ASN A 101 -7.53 17.18 5.01
CA ASN A 101 -8.30 18.33 5.52
C ASN A 101 -8.03 18.63 7.00
N GLN A 102 -7.72 17.61 7.82
CA GLN A 102 -7.68 17.75 9.28
C GLN A 102 -6.27 17.61 9.86
N THR A 103 -5.28 17.14 9.08
CA THR A 103 -3.93 17.00 9.59
C THR A 103 -3.15 18.31 9.46
N PRO A 104 -2.67 18.87 10.58
CA PRO A 104 -1.77 20.01 10.56
C PRO A 104 -0.48 19.68 9.79
N PRO A 105 0.17 20.67 9.14
CA PRO A 105 1.39 20.41 8.36
C PRO A 105 2.49 19.70 9.14
N GLU A 106 2.62 19.99 10.44
CA GLU A 106 3.65 19.45 11.34
C GLU A 106 3.44 17.98 11.69
N LEU A 107 2.21 17.46 11.50
CA LEU A 107 1.80 16.08 11.83
C LEU A 107 1.57 15.21 10.59
N ARG A 108 1.83 15.71 9.41
CA ARG A 108 1.58 14.98 8.15
C ARG A 108 2.41 13.72 8.01
N GLY A 109 3.63 13.73 8.51
CA GLY A 109 4.49 12.55 8.56
C GLY A 109 3.88 11.45 9.43
N ARG A 110 3.48 11.78 10.68
CA ARG A 110 2.83 10.83 11.58
C ARG A 110 1.49 10.33 11.07
N ALA A 111 0.67 11.20 10.50
CA ALA A 111 -0.60 10.78 9.88
C ALA A 111 -0.36 9.78 8.74
N SER A 112 0.63 10.03 7.88
CA SER A 112 1.05 9.10 6.82
C SER A 112 1.56 7.79 7.41
N GLY A 113 2.38 7.84 8.47
CA GLY A 113 2.88 6.67 9.18
C GLY A 113 1.78 5.79 9.75
N TRP A 114 0.81 6.37 10.46
CA TRP A 114 -0.35 5.64 10.98
C TRP A 114 -1.24 5.07 9.87
N SER A 115 -1.44 5.81 8.79
CA SER A 115 -2.21 5.33 7.64
C SER A 115 -1.55 4.12 7.00
N GLN A 116 -0.23 4.16 6.76
CA GLN A 116 0.49 3.04 6.17
C GLN A 116 0.67 1.87 7.16
N ALA A 117 0.82 2.15 8.45
CA ALA A 117 0.81 1.13 9.48
C ALA A 117 -0.53 0.35 9.49
N GLY A 118 -1.64 1.05 9.39
CA GLY A 118 -2.97 0.44 9.25
C GLY A 118 -3.13 -0.36 7.95
N ASN A 119 -2.62 0.14 6.84
CA ASN A 119 -2.69 -0.52 5.54
C ASN A 119 -1.85 -1.81 5.51
N LEU A 120 -0.56 -1.72 5.82
CA LEU A 120 0.39 -2.83 5.73
C LEU A 120 0.22 -3.82 6.90
N GLY A 121 0.18 -3.28 8.13
CA GLY A 121 -0.02 -4.09 9.34
C GLY A 121 -1.40 -4.72 9.39
N GLY A 122 -2.44 -3.97 9.03
CA GLY A 122 -3.82 -4.47 8.95
C GLY A 122 -3.96 -5.63 7.97
N THR A 123 -3.27 -5.58 6.83
CA THR A 123 -3.24 -6.68 5.85
C THR A 123 -2.61 -7.95 6.45
N GLY A 124 -1.44 -7.82 7.09
CA GLY A 124 -0.73 -8.95 7.72
C GLY A 124 -1.49 -9.50 8.93
N ILE A 125 -1.89 -8.65 9.87
CA ILE A 125 -2.59 -9.04 11.10
C ILE A 125 -3.98 -9.61 10.77
N GLY A 126 -4.74 -8.94 9.91
CA GLY A 126 -6.08 -9.40 9.51
C GLY A 126 -6.04 -10.73 8.76
N GLY A 127 -5.07 -10.90 7.87
CA GLY A 127 -4.82 -12.17 7.19
C GLY A 127 -4.44 -13.29 8.16
N GLY A 128 -3.57 -12.99 9.13
CA GLY A 128 -3.13 -13.95 10.17
C GLY A 128 -4.23 -14.33 11.12
N ILE A 129 -5.01 -13.39 11.66
CA ILE A 129 -6.17 -13.67 12.50
C ILE A 129 -7.17 -14.56 11.74
N GLY A 130 -7.48 -14.18 10.49
CA GLY A 130 -8.40 -14.97 9.67
C GLY A 130 -7.93 -16.40 9.44
N LEU A 131 -6.63 -16.61 9.21
CA LEU A 131 -6.05 -17.93 9.03
C LEU A 131 -6.08 -18.75 10.32
N LEU A 132 -5.63 -18.19 11.44
CA LEU A 132 -5.64 -18.85 12.76
C LEU A 132 -7.05 -19.29 13.16
N LEU A 133 -8.04 -18.42 12.96
CA LEU A 133 -9.44 -18.77 13.24
C LEU A 133 -9.95 -19.88 12.30
N ALA A 134 -9.57 -19.84 11.02
CA ALA A 134 -9.97 -20.84 10.04
C ALA A 134 -9.33 -22.23 10.29
N GLU A 135 -8.13 -22.27 10.88
CA GLU A 135 -7.44 -23.53 11.23
C GLU A 135 -7.93 -24.14 12.53
N HIS A 136 -8.22 -23.31 13.55
CA HIS A 136 -8.50 -23.81 14.90
C HIS A 136 -10.00 -23.89 15.23
N ILE A 137 -10.85 -23.18 14.48
CA ILE A 137 -12.30 -23.19 14.73
C ILE A 137 -13.02 -23.98 13.63
N PRO A 138 -13.81 -25.01 14.00
CA PRO A 138 -14.49 -25.87 13.03
C PRO A 138 -15.50 -25.14 12.14
N HIS A 139 -16.02 -24.00 12.60
CA HIS A 139 -17.06 -23.25 11.93
C HIS A 139 -16.45 -22.06 11.16
N ALA A 140 -16.37 -22.15 9.84
CA ALA A 140 -15.78 -21.11 8.97
C ALA A 140 -16.42 -19.72 9.16
N TRP A 141 -17.73 -19.64 9.46
CA TRP A 141 -18.42 -18.37 9.67
C TRP A 141 -17.89 -17.57 10.87
N VAL A 142 -17.25 -18.20 11.85
CA VAL A 142 -16.71 -17.52 13.04
C VAL A 142 -15.56 -16.59 12.62
N SER A 143 -14.69 -17.03 11.72
CA SER A 143 -13.59 -16.18 11.21
C SER A 143 -14.15 -14.94 10.49
N GLY A 144 -15.19 -15.12 9.69
CA GLY A 144 -15.88 -14.01 9.03
C GLY A 144 -16.61 -13.08 9.99
N ALA A 145 -17.25 -13.63 11.03
CA ALA A 145 -17.93 -12.83 12.05
C ALA A 145 -16.93 -11.96 12.84
N VAL A 146 -15.80 -12.53 13.26
CA VAL A 146 -14.75 -11.78 13.98
C VAL A 146 -14.14 -10.68 13.09
N LEU A 147 -13.73 -11.02 11.87
CA LEU A 147 -13.17 -10.04 10.93
C LEU A 147 -14.20 -8.97 10.53
N GLY A 148 -15.46 -9.36 10.31
CA GLY A 148 -16.56 -8.45 10.04
C GLY A 148 -16.81 -7.50 11.22
N ALA A 149 -16.83 -8.01 12.45
CA ALA A 149 -16.97 -7.20 13.66
C ALA A 149 -15.83 -6.19 13.81
N ILE A 150 -14.59 -6.57 13.50
CA ILE A 150 -13.45 -5.64 13.47
C ILE A 150 -13.69 -4.51 12.45
N CYS A 151 -14.17 -4.85 11.24
CA CYS A 151 -14.50 -3.85 10.22
C CYS A 151 -15.59 -2.88 10.70
N PHE A 152 -16.65 -3.37 11.36
CA PHE A 152 -17.68 -2.52 11.95
C PHE A 152 -17.15 -1.66 13.10
N ALA A 153 -16.28 -2.21 13.95
CA ALA A 153 -15.67 -1.47 15.05
C ALA A 153 -14.82 -0.29 14.55
N CYS A 154 -14.17 -0.43 13.38
CA CYS A 154 -13.43 0.67 12.75
C CYS A 154 -14.32 1.90 12.45
N TRP A 155 -15.63 1.71 12.23
CA TRP A 155 -16.55 2.84 12.03
C TRP A 155 -16.65 3.73 13.27
N ALA A 156 -16.55 3.17 14.47
CA ALA A 156 -16.58 3.94 15.70
C ALA A 156 -15.49 5.04 15.74
N GLY A 157 -14.30 4.76 15.21
CA GLY A 157 -13.20 5.74 15.15
C GLY A 157 -13.55 7.02 14.35
N VAL A 158 -14.33 6.87 13.28
CA VAL A 158 -14.71 8.03 12.42
C VAL A 158 -15.83 8.86 13.04
N LEU A 159 -16.60 8.31 13.98
CA LEU A 159 -17.66 9.06 14.67
C LEU A 159 -17.10 10.24 15.48
N PHE A 160 -15.90 10.06 16.05
CA PHE A 160 -15.22 11.09 16.86
C PHE A 160 -14.57 12.20 16.03
N LEU A 161 -14.39 12.02 14.72
CA LEU A 161 -13.83 13.06 13.86
C LEU A 161 -14.81 14.23 13.69
N PRO A 162 -14.34 15.48 13.56
CA PRO A 162 -15.20 16.61 13.24
C PRO A 162 -15.92 16.41 11.91
N ARG A 163 -17.08 17.05 11.75
CA ARG A 163 -17.77 17.08 10.45
C ARG A 163 -16.99 17.99 9.50
N LEU A 164 -16.65 17.49 8.32
CA LEU A 164 -16.11 18.34 7.26
C LEU A 164 -17.26 19.15 6.66
N VAL A 165 -17.22 20.48 6.85
CA VAL A 165 -18.14 21.39 6.20
C VAL A 165 -17.62 21.67 4.81
N ARG A 166 -18.35 21.25 3.80
CA ARG A 166 -18.04 21.63 2.41
C ARG A 166 -18.47 23.07 2.17
N THR A 167 -17.51 23.94 1.91
CA THR A 167 -17.72 25.39 1.74
C THR A 167 -18.12 25.79 0.32
N ALA A 168 -18.08 24.88 -0.65
CA ALA A 168 -18.43 25.18 -2.04
C ALA A 168 -19.39 24.14 -2.63
N LYS A 169 -20.28 24.59 -3.52
CA LYS A 169 -21.12 23.73 -4.37
C LYS A 169 -20.18 22.81 -5.16
N ALA A 170 -20.39 21.49 -5.03
CA ALA A 170 -19.57 20.52 -5.75
C ALA A 170 -19.67 20.75 -7.27
N PRO A 171 -18.57 20.84 -8.00
CA PRO A 171 -18.58 20.85 -9.46
C PRO A 171 -19.22 19.55 -9.96
N SER A 172 -19.65 19.53 -11.22
CA SER A 172 -20.08 18.27 -11.85
C SER A 172 -18.91 17.29 -11.88
N TYR A 173 -19.19 15.98 -11.94
CA TYR A 173 -18.18 14.93 -12.02
C TYR A 173 -17.10 15.21 -13.10
N LEU A 174 -17.53 15.62 -14.31
CA LEU A 174 -16.59 16.00 -15.38
C LEU A 174 -15.83 17.29 -15.06
N GLY A 175 -16.47 18.23 -14.37
CA GLY A 175 -15.83 19.45 -13.88
C GLY A 175 -14.74 19.16 -12.86
N GLU A 176 -14.94 18.17 -12.00
CA GLU A 176 -13.96 17.72 -11.01
C GLU A 176 -12.75 17.05 -11.70
N LEU A 177 -12.98 16.12 -12.63
CA LEU A 177 -11.90 15.51 -13.40
C LEU A 177 -11.07 16.56 -14.18
N LYS A 178 -11.74 17.53 -14.82
CA LYS A 178 -11.05 18.63 -15.49
C LYS A 178 -10.26 19.50 -14.50
N GLY A 179 -10.84 19.77 -13.34
CA GLY A 179 -10.17 20.51 -12.26
C GLY A 179 -8.91 19.81 -11.80
N VAL A 180 -8.99 18.50 -11.52
CA VAL A 180 -7.82 17.70 -11.13
C VAL A 180 -6.74 17.67 -12.23
N ALA A 181 -7.13 17.52 -13.50
CA ALA A 181 -6.17 17.56 -14.60
C ALA A 181 -5.43 18.91 -14.67
N LEU A 182 -6.16 20.02 -14.45
CA LEU A 182 -5.57 21.36 -14.41
C LEU A 182 -4.68 21.56 -13.17
N ASP A 183 -5.08 21.04 -12.02
CA ASP A 183 -4.29 21.11 -10.78
C ASP A 183 -2.97 20.32 -10.93
N VAL A 184 -3.03 19.10 -11.47
CA VAL A 184 -1.83 18.30 -11.76
C VAL A 184 -0.92 19.01 -12.77
N TRP A 185 -1.51 19.61 -13.79
CA TRP A 185 -0.75 20.41 -14.77
C TRP A 185 -0.09 21.63 -14.13
N ALA A 186 -0.79 22.32 -13.24
CA ALA A 186 -0.23 23.44 -12.49
C ALA A 186 0.91 22.99 -11.56
N VAL A 187 0.72 21.85 -10.87
CA VAL A 187 1.76 21.21 -10.05
C VAL A 187 2.97 20.85 -10.92
N ALA A 188 2.76 20.21 -12.07
CA ALA A 188 3.85 19.84 -13.00
C ALA A 188 4.63 21.04 -13.53
N ARG A 189 3.98 22.20 -13.68
CA ARG A 189 4.63 23.46 -14.09
C ARG A 189 5.39 24.16 -12.96
N SER A 190 5.00 23.90 -11.72
CA SER A 190 5.73 24.43 -10.57
C SER A 190 6.99 23.61 -10.33
N ARG A 191 8.11 24.28 -10.01
CA ARG A 191 9.38 23.59 -9.75
C ARG A 191 9.29 22.56 -8.63
N LEU A 192 8.63 22.92 -7.53
CA LEU A 192 8.47 22.01 -6.37
C LEU A 192 7.59 20.84 -6.72
N GLY A 193 6.50 21.09 -7.45
CA GLY A 193 5.59 20.04 -7.91
C GLY A 193 6.23 19.11 -8.94
N TYR A 194 6.96 19.64 -9.92
CA TYR A 194 7.70 18.83 -10.87
C TYR A 194 8.68 17.88 -10.17
N LEU A 195 9.47 18.39 -9.20
CA LEU A 195 10.40 17.55 -8.43
C LEU A 195 9.66 16.52 -7.58
N ALA A 196 8.47 16.85 -7.07
CA ALA A 196 7.63 15.87 -6.36
C ALA A 196 7.12 14.78 -7.30
N LEU A 197 6.67 15.11 -8.50
CA LEU A 197 6.23 14.13 -9.50
C LEU A 197 7.38 13.23 -9.97
N VAL A 198 8.55 13.81 -10.22
CA VAL A 198 9.73 13.03 -10.65
C VAL A 198 10.13 12.01 -9.56
N ILE A 199 10.26 12.44 -8.30
CA ILE A 199 10.66 11.52 -7.23
C ILE A 199 9.65 10.38 -7.02
N MET A 200 8.37 10.61 -7.33
CA MET A 200 7.30 9.61 -7.18
C MET A 200 7.37 8.48 -8.22
N VAL A 201 7.94 8.72 -9.39
CA VAL A 201 8.06 7.70 -10.44
C VAL A 201 9.43 7.03 -10.48
N LEU A 202 10.38 7.51 -9.68
CA LEU A 202 11.71 6.92 -9.59
C LEU A 202 11.72 5.73 -8.62
N PRO A 203 12.39 4.62 -8.95
CA PRO A 203 12.50 3.43 -8.09
C PRO A 203 13.49 3.68 -6.95
N ILE A 204 13.09 4.47 -5.96
CA ILE A 204 13.95 4.87 -4.83
C ILE A 204 13.71 3.97 -3.61
N ALA A 205 12.46 3.85 -3.14
CA ALA A 205 12.13 3.08 -1.94
C ALA A 205 10.98 2.08 -2.21
N SER A 206 10.98 1.51 -3.41
CA SER A 206 9.90 0.65 -3.92
C SER A 206 10.15 -0.84 -3.74
N GLY A 207 11.17 -1.26 -3.04
CA GLY A 207 11.64 -2.63 -2.83
C GLY A 207 10.67 -3.75 -3.21
N ALA A 208 11.09 -4.62 -4.12
CA ALA A 208 10.20 -5.59 -4.74
C ALA A 208 10.82 -6.98 -4.89
N VAL A 209 11.80 -7.32 -4.05
CA VAL A 209 12.45 -8.64 -4.06
C VAL A 209 11.41 -9.76 -3.93
N PRO A 210 11.39 -10.75 -4.84
CA PRO A 210 10.47 -11.88 -4.79
C PRO A 210 10.92 -12.91 -3.74
N TRP A 211 10.86 -12.57 -2.45
CA TRP A 211 11.38 -13.37 -1.35
C TRP A 211 10.90 -14.82 -1.36
N SER A 212 9.66 -15.08 -1.77
CA SER A 212 9.11 -16.43 -1.85
C SER A 212 9.83 -17.29 -2.92
N ALA A 213 10.30 -16.68 -4.00
CA ALA A 213 10.98 -17.38 -5.08
C ALA A 213 12.40 -17.78 -4.69
N VAL A 214 13.11 -16.94 -3.92
CA VAL A 214 14.52 -17.15 -3.56
C VAL A 214 14.72 -17.80 -2.18
N ALA A 215 13.66 -17.97 -1.40
CA ALA A 215 13.71 -18.50 -0.02
C ALA A 215 14.41 -19.87 0.11
N HIS A 216 14.29 -20.70 -0.92
CA HIS A 216 14.93 -22.03 -0.96
C HIS A 216 16.46 -21.97 -0.85
N GLU A 217 17.08 -20.87 -1.29
CA GLU A 217 18.52 -20.68 -1.17
C GLU A 217 19.00 -20.49 0.27
N TRP A 218 18.11 -20.08 1.15
CA TRP A 218 18.34 -19.99 2.61
C TRP A 218 17.75 -21.17 3.37
N HIS A 219 17.38 -22.25 2.69
CA HIS A 219 16.77 -23.43 3.29
C HIS A 219 15.51 -23.12 4.11
N ALA A 220 14.79 -22.03 3.79
CA ALA A 220 13.57 -21.64 4.47
C ALA A 220 12.40 -22.55 4.04
N SER A 221 11.69 -23.10 5.03
CA SER A 221 10.51 -23.94 4.77
C SER A 221 9.34 -23.05 4.27
N GLY A 222 8.37 -23.67 3.57
CA GLY A 222 7.19 -22.96 3.10
C GLY A 222 6.41 -22.26 4.21
N ASP A 223 6.29 -22.91 5.38
CA ASP A 223 5.63 -22.34 6.56
C ASP A 223 6.35 -21.11 7.10
N LEU A 224 7.70 -21.16 7.15
CA LEU A 224 8.50 -20.00 7.55
C LEU A 224 8.35 -18.86 6.56
N VAL A 225 8.37 -19.13 5.26
CA VAL A 225 8.16 -18.14 4.20
C VAL A 225 6.78 -17.49 4.32
N ALA A 226 5.73 -18.29 4.55
CA ALA A 226 4.37 -17.79 4.73
C ALA A 226 4.26 -16.91 5.99
N LEU A 227 4.89 -17.32 7.11
CA LEU A 227 4.91 -16.54 8.35
C LEU A 227 5.67 -15.22 8.17
N VAL A 228 6.86 -15.25 7.57
CA VAL A 228 7.73 -14.08 7.43
C VAL A 228 7.17 -13.09 6.41
N ASN A 229 6.71 -13.56 5.25
CA ASN A 229 6.14 -12.66 4.23
C ASN A 229 4.69 -12.24 4.54
N GLY A 230 3.99 -12.99 5.40
CA GLY A 230 2.62 -12.69 5.83
C GLY A 230 2.58 -11.81 7.07
N VAL A 231 2.26 -12.43 8.21
CA VAL A 231 2.02 -11.72 9.49
C VAL A 231 3.27 -10.98 9.95
N GLY A 232 4.43 -11.64 9.93
CA GLY A 232 5.69 -11.06 10.38
C GLY A 232 6.08 -9.83 9.55
N GLY A 233 6.02 -9.94 8.23
CA GLY A 233 6.29 -8.85 7.29
C GLY A 233 5.30 -7.69 7.45
N GLY A 234 4.01 -7.99 7.65
CA GLY A 234 2.98 -6.99 7.94
C GLY A 234 3.27 -6.20 9.22
N ILE A 235 3.62 -6.88 10.32
CA ILE A 235 3.99 -6.24 11.58
C ILE A 235 5.28 -5.44 11.44
N ALA A 236 6.31 -6.00 10.78
CA ALA A 236 7.55 -5.30 10.54
C ALA A 236 7.34 -4.02 9.72
N SER A 237 6.55 -4.09 8.64
CA SER A 237 6.19 -2.94 7.81
C SER A 237 5.40 -1.89 8.61
N MET A 238 4.50 -2.31 9.50
CA MET A 238 3.76 -1.42 10.39
C MET A 238 4.70 -0.64 11.31
N VAL A 239 5.64 -1.32 11.95
CA VAL A 239 6.64 -0.67 12.83
C VAL A 239 7.50 0.31 12.03
N GLY A 240 7.99 -0.11 10.86
CA GLY A 240 8.75 0.76 9.97
C GLY A 240 7.97 2.00 9.55
N ALA A 241 6.70 1.84 9.18
CA ALA A 241 5.82 2.94 8.80
C ALA A 241 5.63 3.96 9.93
N MET A 242 5.44 3.52 11.17
CA MET A 242 5.29 4.39 12.34
C MET A 242 6.58 5.18 12.62
N LEU A 243 7.74 4.50 12.58
CA LEU A 243 9.05 5.14 12.75
C LEU A 243 9.30 6.19 11.66
N ALA A 244 9.00 5.88 10.40
CA ALA A 244 9.14 6.81 9.30
C ALA A 244 8.22 8.02 9.41
N GLY A 245 7.03 7.86 9.97
CA GLY A 245 6.11 8.97 10.24
C GLY A 245 6.73 10.01 11.16
N TRP A 246 7.38 9.55 12.22
CA TRP A 246 8.11 10.42 13.15
C TRP A 246 9.32 11.10 12.49
N VAL A 247 10.06 10.41 11.61
CA VAL A 247 11.16 10.99 10.85
C VAL A 247 10.67 12.06 9.87
N CYS A 248 9.58 11.78 9.14
CA CYS A 248 9.01 12.71 8.15
C CYS A 248 8.40 13.98 8.77
N ASP A 249 8.07 13.97 10.07
CA ASP A 249 7.66 15.20 10.77
C ASP A 249 8.85 16.11 11.10
N ARG A 250 10.09 15.57 11.11
CA ARG A 250 11.31 16.29 11.55
C ARG A 250 12.22 16.73 10.41
N MET A 251 12.04 16.11 9.24
CA MET A 251 12.84 16.42 8.07
C MET A 251 11.99 16.45 6.81
N ASP A 252 12.52 17.03 5.72
CA ASP A 252 11.84 17.04 4.43
C ASP A 252 11.51 15.61 3.97
N PRO A 253 10.24 15.26 3.72
CA PRO A 253 9.84 13.90 3.33
C PRO A 253 10.54 13.36 2.09
N LYS A 254 10.97 14.21 1.15
CA LYS A 254 11.71 13.77 -0.04
C LYS A 254 13.10 13.26 0.35
N ARG A 255 13.77 13.94 1.31
CA ARG A 255 15.07 13.49 1.82
C ARG A 255 14.91 12.20 2.64
N ALA A 256 13.88 12.14 3.49
CA ALA A 256 13.54 10.92 4.25
C ALA A 256 13.31 9.74 3.30
N TYR A 257 12.51 9.91 2.25
CA TYR A 257 12.21 8.89 1.25
C TYR A 257 13.48 8.37 0.53
N CYS A 258 14.39 9.27 0.16
CA CYS A 258 15.69 8.87 -0.38
C CYS A 258 16.51 8.04 0.63
N GLY A 259 16.54 8.45 1.90
CA GLY A 259 17.21 7.70 2.97
C GLY A 259 16.59 6.32 3.18
N PHE A 260 15.27 6.23 3.15
CA PHE A 260 14.56 4.94 3.28
C PHE A 260 14.87 4.00 2.11
N GLY A 261 15.00 4.52 0.88
CA GLY A 261 15.41 3.71 -0.26
C GLY A 261 16.81 3.11 -0.10
N ILE A 262 17.76 3.87 0.42
CA ILE A 262 19.10 3.34 0.74
C ILE A 262 19.01 2.27 1.83
N LEU A 263 18.18 2.46 2.85
CA LEU A 263 18.01 1.44 3.92
C LEU A 263 17.39 0.14 3.37
N VAL A 264 16.41 0.22 2.47
CA VAL A 264 15.84 -0.95 1.76
C VAL A 264 16.96 -1.71 1.05
N GLY A 265 17.76 -1.00 0.25
CA GLY A 265 18.87 -1.61 -0.50
C GLY A 265 19.95 -2.18 0.42
N LEU A 266 20.30 -1.51 1.52
CA LEU A 266 21.27 -2.03 2.50
C LEU A 266 20.77 -3.28 3.21
N ALA A 267 19.47 -3.36 3.52
CA ALA A 267 18.89 -4.58 4.09
C ALA A 267 18.99 -5.76 3.12
N ALA A 268 18.69 -5.55 1.83
CA ALA A 268 18.83 -6.58 0.81
C ALA A 268 20.30 -6.97 0.58
N ALA A 269 21.18 -6.01 0.35
CA ALA A 269 22.59 -6.25 0.09
C ALA A 269 23.32 -6.87 1.30
N GLY A 270 22.92 -6.51 2.52
CA GLY A 270 23.49 -7.06 3.75
C GLY A 270 23.33 -8.57 3.87
N MET A 271 22.28 -9.15 3.29
CA MET A 271 22.07 -10.60 3.24
C MET A 271 23.19 -11.37 2.51
N ILE A 272 23.87 -10.72 1.57
CA ILE A 272 24.92 -11.35 0.76
C ILE A 272 26.12 -11.73 1.64
N LEU A 273 26.37 -10.94 2.68
CA LEU A 273 27.50 -11.12 3.60
C LEU A 273 27.23 -12.17 4.68
N MET A 274 26.01 -12.68 4.77
CA MET A 274 25.57 -13.58 5.83
C MET A 274 25.43 -15.03 5.32
N PRO A 275 25.56 -16.03 6.21
CA PRO A 275 25.35 -17.42 5.83
C PRO A 275 23.91 -17.65 5.39
N ARG A 276 23.72 -18.53 4.40
CA ARG A 276 22.40 -18.89 3.87
C ARG A 276 21.67 -19.83 4.81
N THR A 277 21.06 -19.27 5.86
CA THR A 277 20.29 -20.00 6.87
C THR A 277 18.87 -19.44 7.01
N PRO A 278 17.90 -20.26 7.48
CA PRO A 278 16.52 -19.79 7.74
C PRO A 278 16.46 -18.60 8.71
N ALA A 279 17.36 -18.55 9.69
CA ALA A 279 17.41 -17.45 10.66
C ALA A 279 17.83 -16.13 10.00
N VAL A 280 18.82 -16.16 9.11
CA VAL A 280 19.24 -14.99 8.32
C VAL A 280 18.12 -14.54 7.39
N PHE A 281 17.47 -15.47 6.69
CA PHE A 281 16.29 -15.17 5.87
C PHE A 281 15.24 -14.43 6.68
N THR A 282 14.83 -14.96 7.82
CA THR A 282 13.82 -14.36 8.69
C THR A 282 14.21 -12.94 9.13
N GLY A 283 15.41 -12.78 9.68
CA GLY A 283 15.86 -11.49 10.22
C GLY A 283 15.96 -10.41 9.15
N PHE A 284 16.58 -10.72 8.02
CA PHE A 284 16.77 -9.73 6.95
C PHE A 284 15.52 -9.44 6.16
N VAL A 285 14.64 -10.42 5.92
CA VAL A 285 13.35 -10.18 5.24
C VAL A 285 12.45 -9.32 6.12
N LEU A 286 12.38 -9.57 7.43
CA LEU A 286 11.63 -8.70 8.34
C LEU A 286 12.21 -7.29 8.42
N LEU A 287 13.55 -7.16 8.44
CA LEU A 287 14.22 -5.86 8.38
C LEU A 287 13.89 -5.14 7.05
N TYR A 288 13.99 -5.84 5.93
CA TYR A 288 13.65 -5.31 4.61
C TYR A 288 12.19 -4.84 4.56
N MET A 289 11.25 -5.65 5.06
CA MET A 289 9.83 -5.27 5.12
C MET A 289 9.58 -4.04 6.01
N ALA A 290 10.32 -3.90 7.11
CA ALA A 290 10.27 -2.68 7.92
C ALA A 290 10.74 -1.45 7.12
N MET A 291 11.85 -1.56 6.39
CA MET A 291 12.37 -0.46 5.55
C MET A 291 11.42 -0.14 4.38
N VAL A 292 10.78 -1.14 3.78
CA VAL A 292 9.72 -0.95 2.77
C VAL A 292 8.55 -0.18 3.38
N GLY A 293 8.11 -0.51 4.59
CA GLY A 293 7.09 0.25 5.34
C GLY A 293 7.48 1.72 5.53
N MET A 294 8.78 2.00 5.80
CA MET A 294 9.30 3.37 5.84
C MET A 294 9.17 4.05 4.48
N GLY A 295 9.50 3.36 3.39
CA GLY A 295 9.36 3.86 2.01
C GLY A 295 7.91 4.27 1.69
N TYR A 296 6.94 3.40 1.98
CA TYR A 296 5.51 3.70 1.79
C TYR A 296 5.07 4.94 2.56
N THR A 297 5.54 5.11 3.80
CA THR A 297 5.23 6.29 4.62
C THR A 297 5.88 7.55 4.06
N GLY A 298 7.14 7.50 3.64
CA GLY A 298 7.83 8.61 3.02
C GLY A 298 7.11 9.08 1.74
N TYR A 299 6.70 8.13 0.91
CA TYR A 299 5.88 8.40 -0.27
C TYR A 299 4.55 9.07 0.10
N ALA A 300 3.80 8.50 1.03
CA ALA A 300 2.52 9.05 1.49
C ALA A 300 2.66 10.46 2.07
N ALA A 301 3.75 10.74 2.79
CA ALA A 301 4.04 12.08 3.32
C ALA A 301 4.34 13.09 2.20
N ILE A 302 5.05 12.69 1.13
CA ILE A 302 5.27 13.54 -0.06
C ILE A 302 3.94 13.84 -0.72
N VAL A 303 3.08 12.83 -0.93
CA VAL A 303 1.73 13.01 -1.50
C VAL A 303 0.92 13.99 -0.66
N LEU A 304 0.86 13.78 0.66
CA LEU A 304 0.06 14.62 1.57
C LEU A 304 0.56 16.08 1.63
N GLN A 305 1.84 16.33 1.33
CA GLN A 305 2.35 17.69 1.16
C GLN A 305 1.98 18.30 -0.19
N ALA A 306 1.90 17.50 -1.25
CA ALA A 306 1.68 17.95 -2.61
C ALA A 306 0.20 18.20 -2.92
N ILE A 307 -0.72 17.40 -2.34
CA ILE A 307 -2.15 17.54 -2.59
C ILE A 307 -2.75 18.68 -1.76
N GLY A 308 -3.72 19.39 -2.36
CA GLY A 308 -4.54 20.38 -1.65
C GLY A 308 -5.68 19.72 -0.86
N LYS A 309 -6.47 20.55 -0.19
CA LYS A 309 -7.69 20.10 0.53
C LYS A 309 -8.86 19.82 -0.40
N LYS A 310 -8.89 20.45 -1.57
CA LYS A 310 -9.90 20.25 -2.62
C LYS A 310 -9.54 19.01 -3.41
N SER A 311 -10.54 18.19 -3.76
CA SER A 311 -10.37 16.96 -4.54
C SER A 311 -9.30 16.01 -3.95
N ALA A 312 -9.27 15.91 -2.62
CA ALA A 312 -8.18 15.24 -1.92
C ALA A 312 -8.10 13.74 -2.25
N ALA A 313 -9.25 13.05 -2.33
CA ALA A 313 -9.26 11.63 -2.70
C ALA A 313 -8.81 11.44 -4.15
N THR A 314 -9.29 12.26 -5.08
CA THR A 314 -8.92 12.14 -6.50
C THR A 314 -7.43 12.40 -6.71
N ASN A 315 -6.90 13.49 -6.12
CA ASN A 315 -5.48 13.82 -6.21
C ASN A 315 -4.59 12.73 -5.56
N TRP A 316 -4.99 12.25 -4.36
CA TRP A 316 -4.27 11.15 -3.70
C TRP A 316 -4.23 9.90 -4.57
N ASN A 317 -5.37 9.46 -5.10
CA ASN A 317 -5.44 8.23 -5.88
C ASN A 317 -4.71 8.33 -7.21
N LEU A 318 -4.67 9.50 -7.82
CA LEU A 318 -3.83 9.74 -8.99
C LEU A 318 -2.33 9.61 -8.64
N MET A 319 -1.90 10.23 -7.53
CA MET A 319 -0.51 10.11 -7.06
C MET A 319 -0.18 8.67 -6.65
N ALA A 320 -1.11 7.97 -5.97
CA ALA A 320 -0.94 6.57 -5.61
C ALA A 320 -0.81 5.66 -6.83
N ALA A 321 -1.49 5.96 -7.95
CA ALA A 321 -1.30 5.23 -9.19
C ALA A 321 0.13 5.36 -9.74
N LEU A 322 0.76 6.52 -9.57
CA LEU A 322 2.15 6.74 -9.97
C LEU A 322 3.13 5.88 -9.16
N SER A 323 2.82 5.54 -7.90
CA SER A 323 3.68 4.68 -7.07
C SER A 323 3.80 3.24 -7.57
N ASN A 324 2.85 2.80 -8.39
CA ASN A 324 2.92 1.46 -9.00
C ASN A 324 4.00 1.37 -10.08
N ILE A 325 4.39 2.49 -10.69
CA ILE A 325 5.45 2.53 -11.72
C ILE A 325 6.79 2.07 -11.15
N PRO A 326 7.34 2.68 -10.08
CA PRO A 326 8.61 2.25 -9.51
C PRO A 326 8.58 0.81 -8.98
N ILE A 327 7.44 0.35 -8.41
CA ILE A 327 7.30 -1.04 -7.96
C ILE A 327 7.37 -1.99 -9.17
N ALA A 328 6.67 -1.70 -10.26
CA ALA A 328 6.71 -2.52 -11.48
C ALA A 328 8.11 -2.54 -12.09
N VAL A 329 8.80 -1.40 -12.12
CA VAL A 329 10.19 -1.29 -12.60
C VAL A 329 11.11 -2.17 -11.76
N MET A 330 11.05 -2.06 -10.41
CA MET A 330 11.88 -2.89 -9.51
C MET A 330 11.55 -4.37 -9.65
N SER A 331 10.29 -4.78 -9.63
CA SER A 331 9.90 -6.19 -9.77
C SER A 331 10.42 -6.80 -11.09
N THR A 332 10.31 -6.04 -12.20
CA THR A 332 10.81 -6.50 -13.50
C THR A 332 12.34 -6.58 -13.52
N PHE A 333 13.00 -5.58 -12.95
CA PHE A 333 14.44 -5.52 -12.86
C PHE A 333 14.99 -6.67 -12.00
N ASP A 334 14.41 -6.89 -10.83
CA ASP A 334 14.84 -7.95 -9.91
C ASP A 334 14.67 -9.33 -10.52
N GLY A 335 13.52 -9.61 -11.16
CA GLY A 335 13.30 -10.88 -11.86
C GLY A 335 14.34 -11.09 -12.98
N TRP A 336 14.55 -10.09 -13.82
CA TRP A 336 15.52 -10.18 -14.91
C TRP A 336 16.97 -10.34 -14.42
N VAL A 337 17.37 -9.60 -13.39
CA VAL A 337 18.73 -9.71 -12.80
C VAL A 337 18.91 -11.07 -12.13
N HIS A 338 17.89 -11.54 -11.40
CA HIS A 338 17.92 -12.87 -10.78
C HIS A 338 18.11 -13.97 -11.81
N ASP A 339 17.30 -13.98 -12.89
CA ASP A 339 17.36 -15.02 -13.91
C ASP A 339 18.69 -15.06 -14.66
N LYS A 340 19.32 -13.89 -14.85
CA LYS A 340 20.54 -13.76 -15.64
C LYS A 340 21.84 -13.83 -14.83
N TYR A 341 21.82 -13.30 -13.61
CA TYR A 341 23.03 -13.11 -12.80
C TYR A 341 22.92 -13.70 -11.39
N GLY A 342 21.76 -14.26 -11.04
CA GLY A 342 21.50 -14.90 -9.76
C GLY A 342 21.14 -13.94 -8.62
N THR A 343 20.82 -14.52 -7.47
CA THR A 343 20.27 -13.83 -6.30
C THR A 343 21.17 -12.75 -5.74
N ASN A 344 22.48 -12.97 -5.67
CA ASN A 344 23.40 -11.95 -5.14
C ASN A 344 23.40 -10.67 -6.01
N ALA A 345 23.36 -10.83 -7.34
CA ALA A 345 23.27 -9.69 -8.24
C ALA A 345 21.94 -8.94 -8.09
N MET A 346 20.83 -9.67 -7.91
CA MET A 346 19.52 -9.08 -7.64
C MET A 346 19.53 -8.26 -6.33
N LEU A 347 20.07 -8.83 -5.23
CA LEU A 347 20.16 -8.12 -3.95
C LEU A 347 21.08 -6.88 -4.01
N LEU A 348 22.16 -6.91 -4.81
CA LEU A 348 22.96 -5.72 -5.10
C LEU A 348 22.19 -4.71 -5.94
N GLY A 349 21.35 -5.17 -6.87
CA GLY A 349 20.49 -4.35 -7.70
C GLY A 349 19.51 -3.51 -6.89
N GLU A 350 18.96 -4.06 -5.82
CA GLU A 350 18.08 -3.38 -4.86
C GLU A 350 18.76 -2.19 -4.15
N LEU A 351 20.09 -2.18 -4.07
CA LEU A 351 20.86 -1.03 -3.58
C LEU A 351 21.33 -0.12 -4.71
N ALA A 352 21.82 -0.69 -5.80
CA ALA A 352 22.45 0.05 -6.89
C ALA A 352 21.45 0.94 -7.64
N LEU A 353 20.28 0.41 -8.00
CA LEU A 353 19.29 1.17 -8.77
C LEU A 353 18.70 2.34 -7.97
N PRO A 354 18.26 2.19 -6.71
CA PRO A 354 17.90 3.33 -5.87
C PRO A 354 19.04 4.35 -5.70
N ALA A 355 20.27 3.91 -5.45
CA ALA A 355 21.41 4.83 -5.30
C ALA A 355 21.65 5.67 -6.56
N ILE A 356 21.64 5.05 -7.75
CA ILE A 356 21.77 5.73 -9.02
C ILE A 356 20.63 6.76 -9.21
N THR A 357 19.39 6.35 -8.96
CA THR A 357 18.23 7.24 -9.16
C THR A 357 18.22 8.40 -8.16
N ILE A 358 18.70 8.21 -6.94
CA ILE A 358 18.87 9.28 -5.94
C ILE A 358 19.92 10.30 -6.42
N VAL A 359 21.06 9.83 -6.94
CA VAL A 359 22.09 10.70 -7.50
C VAL A 359 21.54 11.51 -8.68
N LEU A 360 20.85 10.85 -9.62
CA LEU A 360 20.21 11.51 -10.76
C LEU A 360 19.18 12.56 -10.32
N PHE A 361 18.36 12.23 -9.33
CA PHE A 361 17.42 13.18 -8.74
C PHE A 361 18.12 14.35 -8.07
N GLY A 362 19.19 14.11 -7.34
CA GLY A 362 20.03 15.14 -6.73
C GLY A 362 20.62 16.12 -7.77
N LEU A 363 21.15 15.59 -8.86
CA LEU A 363 21.65 16.39 -9.99
C LEU A 363 20.53 17.24 -10.61
N LEU A 364 19.33 16.68 -10.79
CA LEU A 364 18.16 17.40 -11.27
C LEU A 364 17.78 18.56 -10.35
N VAL A 365 17.80 18.34 -9.04
CA VAL A 365 17.52 19.40 -8.04
C VAL A 365 18.53 20.53 -8.12
N VAL A 366 19.82 20.22 -8.27
CA VAL A 366 20.89 21.24 -8.39
C VAL A 366 20.76 22.04 -9.68
N THR A 367 20.56 21.38 -10.81
CA THR A 367 20.43 22.04 -12.12
C THR A 367 19.22 22.96 -12.18
N THR A 368 18.09 22.51 -11.65
CA THR A 368 16.87 23.34 -11.57
C THR A 368 17.02 24.51 -10.60
N ARG A 369 17.86 24.41 -9.56
CA ARG A 369 18.20 25.54 -8.67
C ARG A 369 19.03 26.59 -9.36
N ARG A 370 20.01 26.18 -10.15
CA ARG A 370 20.88 27.12 -10.88
C ARG A 370 20.10 27.94 -11.92
N ARG A 371 19.22 27.30 -12.69
CA ARG A 371 18.36 27.99 -13.67
C ARG A 371 17.47 29.05 -13.06
N ALA A 372 16.90 28.81 -11.89
CA ALA A 372 16.02 29.76 -11.19
C ALA A 372 16.79 30.95 -10.53
N ARG A 373 18.12 30.91 -10.47
CA ARG A 373 18.95 32.04 -10.00
C ARG A 373 19.47 32.92 -11.16
N VAL A 374 19.37 32.45 -12.38
CA VAL A 374 19.86 33.13 -13.58
C VAL A 374 18.71 33.79 -14.38
N SER A 375 17.46 33.36 -14.12
CA SER A 375 16.23 34.01 -14.62
C SER A 375 15.67 34.98 -13.59
#